data_690df267e9ef93385113013c0de63a0e
#
_entry.id   690df267e9ef93385113013c0de63a0e
#
_cell.length_a   1.000
_cell.length_b   1.000
_cell.length_c   1.000
_cell.angle_alpha   90.00
_cell.angle_beta   90.00
_cell.angle_gamma   90.00
#
_symmetry.space_group_name_H-M   'P 1'
#
loop_
_entity.id
_entity.type
_entity.pdbx_description
1 polymer ?
#
loop_
_entity_poly.entity_id
_entity_poly.type
_entity_poly.pdbx_seq_one_letter_code
_entity_poly.pdbx_strand_id
1 'polypeptide(L)'
;MKPFALFKISRLKVFSRLYFLRRYSSARIPTEFGEFTAHSYRANFKNESNVALVLGDISDAEAPLVRIHSECLTGDLLGSLRCDCGSQLQSALKVIGEEGVGVLVYLRGHEGRGIGLGKKLRAYNLQDQGLDTVDANLRQGLPVDSRDYFLGAKILEDLGINKVRLLTNNPKKQMGLDEAGVDVVTRVPLETPPTEENSRYLQTKKNRLGHIFSS
;
A
#
# COMPACT_ATOMS: atom_id res chain seq x y z
N MET A 1 -36.34 32.29 -5.35
CA MET A 1 -34.88 32.26 -5.49
C MET A 1 -34.39 30.90 -5.05
N LYS A 2 -33.98 30.04 -5.97
CA LYS A 2 -33.39 28.72 -5.67
C LYS A 2 -31.89 28.89 -5.41
N PRO A 3 -31.31 28.27 -4.37
CA PRO A 3 -29.86 28.38 -4.15
C PRO A 3 -29.10 27.54 -5.18
N PHE A 4 -28.05 28.12 -5.74
CA PHE A 4 -27.09 27.53 -6.63
C PHE A 4 -26.43 26.31 -5.97
N ALA A 5 -26.62 25.14 -6.57
CA ALA A 5 -25.83 23.96 -6.23
C ALA A 5 -24.42 24.18 -6.74
N LEU A 6 -23.48 24.44 -5.86
CA LEU A 6 -22.06 24.44 -6.14
C LEU A 6 -21.62 23.02 -6.56
N PHE A 7 -21.37 22.86 -7.84
CA PHE A 7 -20.69 21.68 -8.39
C PHE A 7 -19.31 21.54 -7.73
N LYS A 8 -19.18 20.64 -6.76
CA LYS A 8 -17.88 20.13 -6.35
C LYS A 8 -17.33 19.31 -7.52
N ILE A 9 -16.68 19.97 -8.47
CA ILE A 9 -15.79 19.29 -9.42
C ILE A 9 -14.66 18.73 -8.57
N SER A 10 -14.67 17.41 -8.37
CA SER A 10 -13.67 16.75 -7.52
C SER A 10 -12.28 17.07 -8.09
N ARG A 11 -11.39 17.58 -7.26
CA ARG A 11 -9.97 17.85 -7.59
C ARG A 11 -9.29 16.63 -8.26
N LEU A 12 -9.78 15.42 -7.99
CA LEU A 12 -9.33 14.18 -8.62
C LEU A 12 -9.46 14.16 -10.14
N LYS A 13 -10.56 14.66 -10.74
CA LYS A 13 -10.75 14.65 -12.20
C LYS A 13 -9.78 15.55 -12.97
N VAL A 14 -9.26 16.60 -12.34
CA VAL A 14 -8.26 17.49 -12.95
C VAL A 14 -6.87 16.86 -12.90
N PHE A 15 -6.52 16.15 -11.83
CA PHE A 15 -5.24 15.45 -11.71
C PHE A 15 -5.14 14.22 -12.62
N SER A 16 -6.24 13.52 -12.90
CA SER A 16 -6.22 12.32 -13.77
C SER A 16 -5.81 12.62 -15.21
N ARG A 17 -6.00 13.85 -15.71
CA ARG A 17 -5.62 14.26 -17.07
C ARG A 17 -4.12 14.49 -17.27
N LEU A 18 -3.35 14.65 -16.19
CA LEU A 18 -1.90 14.92 -16.23
C LEU A 18 -1.06 13.78 -15.64
N TYR A 19 -1.71 12.69 -15.22
CA TYR A 19 -0.99 11.57 -14.62
C TYR A 19 -0.56 10.59 -15.70
N PHE A 20 0.75 10.53 -15.96
CA PHE A 20 1.33 9.60 -16.92
C PHE A 20 1.79 8.34 -16.19
N LEU A 21 1.19 7.19 -16.53
CA LEU A 21 1.64 5.86 -16.11
C LEU A 21 2.06 5.08 -17.35
N ARG A 22 3.19 4.41 -17.28
CA ARG A 22 3.68 3.53 -18.33
C ARG A 22 4.16 2.22 -17.74
N ARG A 23 3.63 1.11 -18.26
CA ARG A 23 4.23 -0.22 -18.09
C ARG A 23 5.53 -0.22 -18.91
N TYR A 24 6.66 -0.38 -18.22
CA TYR A 24 7.98 -0.26 -18.83
C TYR A 24 8.51 -1.61 -19.31
N SER A 25 8.35 -2.66 -18.50
CA SER A 25 8.82 -4.02 -18.79
C SER A 25 8.04 -5.04 -17.99
N SER A 26 8.13 -6.29 -18.45
CA SER A 26 7.54 -7.43 -17.74
C SER A 26 8.52 -8.60 -17.77
N ALA A 27 8.55 -9.39 -16.70
CA ALA A 27 9.38 -10.57 -16.60
C ALA A 27 8.74 -11.62 -15.67
N ARG A 28 9.08 -12.88 -15.89
CA ARG A 28 8.73 -13.98 -15.01
C ARG A 28 9.60 -13.94 -13.76
N ILE A 29 9.00 -14.05 -12.59
CA ILE A 29 9.66 -14.11 -11.28
C ILE A 29 9.18 -15.37 -10.54
N PRO A 30 9.90 -16.48 -10.58
CA PRO A 30 9.62 -17.63 -9.74
C PRO A 30 9.96 -17.32 -8.29
N THR A 31 9.05 -17.66 -7.39
CA THR A 31 9.19 -17.48 -5.93
C THR A 31 8.74 -18.76 -5.22
N GLU A 32 9.03 -18.87 -3.93
CA GLU A 32 8.51 -19.96 -3.10
C GLU A 32 6.97 -19.95 -2.98
N PHE A 33 6.30 -18.84 -3.31
CA PHE A 33 4.85 -18.67 -3.26
C PHE A 33 4.16 -18.88 -4.61
N GLY A 34 4.91 -19.16 -5.66
CA GLY A 34 4.41 -19.35 -7.01
C GLY A 34 5.22 -18.58 -8.06
N GLU A 35 4.84 -18.77 -9.31
CA GLU A 35 5.46 -18.12 -10.44
C GLU A 35 4.69 -16.86 -10.83
N PHE A 36 5.20 -15.71 -10.44
CA PHE A 36 4.59 -14.42 -10.74
C PHE A 36 5.10 -13.85 -12.06
N THR A 37 4.24 -13.09 -12.74
CA THR A 37 4.68 -12.12 -13.76
C THR A 37 4.84 -10.76 -13.11
N ALA A 38 6.06 -10.25 -13.09
CA ALA A 38 6.35 -8.90 -12.58
C ALA A 38 6.21 -7.88 -13.70
N HIS A 39 5.41 -6.84 -13.48
CA HIS A 39 5.29 -5.67 -14.36
C HIS A 39 5.90 -4.46 -13.67
N SER A 40 6.85 -3.81 -14.33
CA SER A 40 7.45 -2.58 -13.82
C SER A 40 6.74 -1.36 -14.39
N TYR A 41 6.43 -0.38 -13.52
CA TYR A 41 5.68 0.83 -13.88
C TYR A 41 6.44 2.09 -13.52
N ARG A 42 6.49 3.04 -14.44
CA ARG A 42 6.97 4.40 -14.19
C ARG A 42 5.82 5.40 -14.25
N ALA A 43 5.84 6.36 -13.32
CA ALA A 43 4.82 7.38 -13.21
C ALA A 43 5.46 8.78 -13.17
N ASN A 44 4.84 9.75 -13.87
CA ASN A 44 5.16 11.17 -13.78
C ASN A 44 6.67 11.49 -13.93
N PHE A 45 7.35 10.83 -14.87
CA PHE A 45 8.80 11.00 -15.13
C PHE A 45 9.72 10.73 -13.93
N LYS A 46 9.21 10.12 -12.86
CA LYS A 46 10.05 9.64 -11.75
C LYS A 46 10.90 8.46 -12.23
N ASN A 47 12.15 8.41 -11.77
CA ASN A 47 13.05 7.29 -12.08
C ASN A 47 12.73 6.02 -11.27
N GLU A 48 11.96 6.15 -10.21
CA GLU A 48 11.55 5.02 -9.37
C GLU A 48 10.49 4.17 -10.09
N SER A 49 10.74 2.87 -10.17
CA SER A 49 9.78 1.93 -10.74
C SER A 49 8.96 1.28 -9.64
N ASN A 50 7.64 1.34 -9.78
CA ASN A 50 6.71 0.53 -8.98
C ASN A 50 6.56 -0.83 -9.64
N VAL A 51 6.15 -1.84 -8.89
CA VAL A 51 6.05 -3.21 -9.40
C VAL A 51 4.68 -3.77 -9.09
N ALA A 52 4.06 -4.43 -10.08
CA ALA A 52 2.94 -5.34 -9.84
C ALA A 52 3.41 -6.79 -10.08
N LEU A 53 3.23 -7.65 -9.09
CA LEU A 53 3.40 -9.09 -9.19
C LEU A 53 2.04 -9.71 -9.43
N VAL A 54 1.83 -10.33 -10.58
CA VAL A 54 0.59 -10.96 -11.00
C VAL A 54 0.77 -12.48 -10.97
N LEU A 55 -0.12 -13.18 -10.28
CA LEU A 55 -0.19 -14.64 -10.26
C LEU A 55 -1.48 -15.10 -10.93
N GLY A 56 -1.37 -16.12 -11.77
CA GLY A 56 -2.51 -16.72 -12.47
C GLY A 56 -3.12 -15.82 -13.54
N ASP A 57 -4.24 -16.28 -14.08
CA ASP A 57 -5.02 -15.49 -15.05
C ASP A 57 -6.04 -14.61 -14.33
N ILE A 58 -5.78 -13.31 -14.32
CA ILE A 58 -6.64 -12.31 -13.67
C ILE A 58 -7.79 -11.84 -14.56
N SER A 59 -7.82 -12.22 -15.85
CA SER A 59 -8.84 -11.76 -16.80
C SER A 59 -10.22 -12.31 -16.50
N ASP A 60 -10.29 -13.54 -15.98
CA ASP A 60 -11.51 -14.25 -15.65
C ASP A 60 -11.97 -14.03 -14.21
N ALA A 61 -11.16 -13.39 -13.38
CA ALA A 61 -11.47 -13.15 -11.98
C ALA A 61 -12.36 -11.91 -11.81
N GLU A 62 -13.60 -12.07 -11.38
CA GLU A 62 -14.52 -10.94 -11.15
C GLU A 62 -13.95 -9.91 -10.13
N ALA A 63 -13.32 -10.41 -9.06
CA ALA A 63 -12.66 -9.59 -8.03
C ALA A 63 -11.42 -10.34 -7.49
N PRO A 64 -10.27 -10.23 -8.17
CA PRO A 64 -9.06 -10.91 -7.74
C PRO A 64 -8.59 -10.42 -6.36
N LEU A 65 -7.83 -11.27 -5.68
CA LEU A 65 -7.20 -10.92 -4.42
C LEU A 65 -6.05 -9.95 -4.67
N VAL A 66 -6.08 -8.78 -4.01
CA VAL A 66 -5.10 -7.70 -4.24
C VAL A 66 -4.46 -7.24 -2.95
N ARG A 67 -3.14 -7.08 -2.97
CA ARG A 67 -2.37 -6.36 -1.95
C ARG A 67 -1.75 -5.10 -2.53
N ILE A 68 -2.05 -3.94 -1.96
CA ILE A 68 -1.25 -2.73 -2.17
C ILE A 68 -0.22 -2.63 -1.04
N HIS A 69 1.04 -2.95 -1.34
CA HIS A 69 2.13 -2.88 -0.38
C HIS A 69 2.88 -1.57 -0.49
N SER A 70 3.06 -0.89 0.64
CA SER A 70 3.86 0.34 0.72
C SER A 70 5.28 -0.01 1.12
N GLU A 71 6.26 0.38 0.32
CA GLU A 71 7.69 0.17 0.55
C GLU A 71 8.12 0.43 1.99
N CYS A 72 8.91 -0.47 2.53
CA CYS A 72 9.55 -0.37 3.83
C CYS A 72 10.91 -1.08 3.80
N LEU A 73 11.97 -0.39 3.41
CA LEU A 73 13.31 -0.98 3.26
C LEU A 73 13.74 -1.78 4.49
N THR A 74 13.52 -1.22 5.67
CA THR A 74 13.95 -1.86 6.92
C THR A 74 13.18 -3.15 7.22
N GLY A 75 11.87 -3.19 6.97
CA GLY A 75 11.06 -4.38 7.21
C GLY A 75 11.12 -5.38 6.06
N ASP A 76 10.98 -4.90 4.82
CA ASP A 76 10.83 -5.76 3.65
C ASP A 76 12.15 -6.44 3.25
N LEU A 77 13.27 -5.73 3.39
CA LEU A 77 14.60 -6.21 2.95
C LEU A 77 15.55 -6.54 4.11
N LEU A 78 15.59 -5.68 5.15
CA LEU A 78 16.57 -5.83 6.23
C LEU A 78 16.05 -6.67 7.41
N GLY A 79 14.80 -7.16 7.36
CA GLY A 79 14.23 -8.00 8.41
C GLY A 79 14.03 -7.30 9.76
N SER A 80 13.85 -5.97 9.76
CA SER A 80 13.65 -5.20 10.99
C SER A 80 12.41 -5.68 11.75
N LEU A 81 12.58 -5.98 13.04
CA LEU A 81 11.51 -6.37 13.95
C LEU A 81 10.69 -5.18 14.49
N ARG A 82 11.11 -3.93 14.22
CA ARG A 82 10.41 -2.72 14.69
C ARG A 82 9.06 -2.48 14.02
N CYS A 83 8.76 -3.19 12.94
CA CYS A 83 7.48 -3.10 12.22
C CYS A 83 7.06 -4.50 11.71
N ASP A 84 5.83 -4.58 11.23
CA ASP A 84 5.24 -5.78 10.65
C ASP A 84 5.31 -5.83 9.11
N CYS A 85 6.06 -4.93 8.44
CA CYS A 85 6.00 -4.77 6.99
C CYS A 85 6.51 -6.01 6.26
N GLY A 86 7.69 -6.53 6.60
CA GLY A 86 8.26 -7.72 5.97
C GLY A 86 7.35 -8.94 6.13
N SER A 87 6.87 -9.19 7.35
CA SER A 87 5.92 -10.28 7.62
C SER A 87 4.62 -10.12 6.82
N GLN A 88 4.10 -8.89 6.68
CA GLN A 88 2.92 -8.63 5.84
C GLN A 88 3.18 -8.87 4.36
N LEU A 89 4.39 -8.54 3.85
CA LEU A 89 4.76 -8.80 2.47
C LEU A 89 4.78 -10.30 2.18
N GLN A 90 5.47 -11.07 3.02
CA GLN A 90 5.54 -12.53 2.92
C GLN A 90 4.16 -13.18 3.04
N SER A 91 3.36 -12.77 4.03
CA SER A 91 2.01 -13.30 4.22
C SER A 91 1.10 -12.98 3.02
N ALA A 92 1.21 -11.79 2.42
CA ALA A 92 0.42 -11.43 1.25
C ALA A 92 0.79 -12.28 0.03
N LEU A 93 2.08 -12.49 -0.22
CA LEU A 93 2.55 -13.35 -1.32
C LEU A 93 2.08 -14.80 -1.11
N LYS A 94 2.16 -15.31 0.13
CA LYS A 94 1.69 -16.65 0.48
C LYS A 94 0.20 -16.81 0.23
N VAL A 95 -0.64 -15.89 0.74
CA VAL A 95 -2.11 -15.96 0.57
C VAL A 95 -2.50 -15.84 -0.90
N ILE A 96 -1.84 -14.99 -1.69
CA ILE A 96 -2.05 -14.91 -3.14
C ILE A 96 -1.61 -16.22 -3.82
N GLY A 97 -0.49 -16.83 -3.38
CA GLY A 97 -0.02 -18.11 -3.87
C GLY A 97 -1.00 -19.25 -3.62
N GLU A 98 -1.56 -19.32 -2.41
CA GLU A 98 -2.58 -20.30 -2.02
C GLU A 98 -3.90 -20.11 -2.77
N GLU A 99 -4.30 -18.89 -3.08
CA GLU A 99 -5.46 -18.56 -3.90
C GLU A 99 -5.25 -18.95 -5.37
N GLY A 100 -4.00 -18.94 -5.86
CA GLY A 100 -3.64 -19.25 -7.25
C GLY A 100 -3.88 -18.10 -8.24
N VAL A 101 -4.62 -17.06 -7.87
CA VAL A 101 -4.91 -15.88 -8.70
C VAL A 101 -4.89 -14.62 -7.84
N GLY A 102 -4.11 -13.60 -8.24
CA GLY A 102 -4.10 -12.33 -7.53
C GLY A 102 -2.95 -11.42 -7.90
N VAL A 103 -2.91 -10.25 -7.25
CA VAL A 103 -1.94 -9.20 -7.56
C VAL A 103 -1.36 -8.58 -6.29
N LEU A 104 -0.05 -8.45 -6.24
CA LEU A 104 0.63 -7.62 -5.26
C LEU A 104 1.22 -6.38 -5.96
N VAL A 105 0.74 -5.19 -5.62
CA VAL A 105 1.31 -3.92 -6.09
C VAL A 105 2.26 -3.39 -5.02
N TYR A 106 3.55 -3.28 -5.35
CA TYR A 106 4.59 -2.74 -4.49
C TYR A 106 4.85 -1.27 -4.86
N LEU A 107 4.41 -0.35 -3.99
CA LEU A 107 4.53 1.09 -4.19
C LEU A 107 5.81 1.63 -3.56
N ARG A 108 6.70 2.13 -4.40
CA ARG A 108 7.93 2.82 -4.01
C ARG A 108 7.65 4.29 -3.65
N GLY A 109 8.58 4.88 -2.90
CA GLY A 109 8.42 6.24 -2.38
C GLY A 109 7.46 6.35 -1.18
N HIS A 110 6.97 5.22 -0.64
CA HIS A 110 6.09 5.14 0.53
C HIS A 110 6.83 4.92 1.86
N GLU A 111 8.17 4.90 1.81
CA GLU A 111 9.04 4.69 2.98
C GLU A 111 8.67 5.64 4.13
N GLY A 112 8.55 5.08 5.35
CA GLY A 112 8.19 5.86 6.53
C GLY A 112 6.84 6.58 6.43
N ARG A 113 5.86 6.04 5.69
CA ARG A 113 4.59 6.68 5.33
C ARG A 113 4.77 7.92 4.44
N GLY A 114 5.75 7.86 3.53
CA GLY A 114 6.02 8.91 2.55
C GLY A 114 7.02 9.98 3.01
N ILE A 115 7.61 9.86 4.20
CA ILE A 115 8.61 10.82 4.70
C ILE A 115 10.04 10.49 4.24
N GLY A 116 10.26 9.28 3.73
CA GLY A 116 11.55 8.79 3.26
C GLY A 116 12.43 8.19 4.36
N LEU A 117 13.46 7.41 3.96
CA LEU A 117 14.29 6.60 4.86
C LEU A 117 15.02 7.43 5.92
N GLY A 118 15.66 8.53 5.54
CA GLY A 118 16.45 9.32 6.48
C GLY A 118 15.60 9.87 7.64
N LYS A 119 14.41 10.40 7.33
CA LYS A 119 13.49 10.92 8.35
C LYS A 119 12.87 9.78 9.19
N LYS A 120 12.64 8.61 8.59
CA LYS A 120 12.21 7.42 9.31
C LYS A 120 13.23 6.95 10.33
N LEU A 121 14.52 6.90 9.98
CA LEU A 121 15.58 6.53 10.93
C LEU A 121 15.68 7.55 12.08
N ARG A 122 15.51 8.85 11.80
CA ARG A 122 15.38 9.86 12.84
C ARG A 122 14.16 9.65 13.72
N ALA A 123 13.02 9.26 13.14
CA ALA A 123 11.82 8.89 13.91
C ALA A 123 12.07 7.68 14.81
N TYR A 124 12.83 6.68 14.36
CA TYR A 124 13.23 5.54 15.19
C TYR A 124 14.06 5.97 16.40
N ASN A 125 15.03 6.87 16.21
CA ASN A 125 15.81 7.44 17.33
C ASN A 125 14.93 8.17 18.34
N LEU A 126 13.94 8.94 17.88
CA LEU A 126 12.96 9.59 18.77
C LEU A 126 12.05 8.60 19.48
N GLN A 127 11.71 7.47 18.85
CA GLN A 127 10.94 6.39 19.48
C GLN A 127 11.76 5.70 20.59
N ASP A 128 13.07 5.52 20.42
CA ASP A 128 13.97 5.00 21.46
C ASP A 128 14.03 5.93 22.68
N GLN A 129 13.75 7.21 22.49
CA GLN A 129 13.61 8.23 23.55
C GLN A 129 12.19 8.27 24.15
N GLY A 130 11.30 7.35 23.79
CA GLY A 130 9.98 7.19 24.40
C GLY A 130 8.79 7.71 23.60
N LEU A 131 8.98 8.40 22.46
CA LEU A 131 7.88 8.83 21.62
C LEU A 131 7.22 7.64 20.89
N ASP A 132 5.95 7.78 20.49
CA ASP A 132 5.37 6.84 19.55
C ASP A 132 5.63 7.26 18.10
N THR A 133 5.23 6.43 17.14
CA THR A 133 5.52 6.70 15.71
C THR A 133 4.80 7.94 15.16
N VAL A 134 3.68 8.36 15.75
CA VAL A 134 2.94 9.58 15.35
C VAL A 134 3.65 10.81 15.90
N ASP A 135 3.95 10.79 17.19
CA ASP A 135 4.61 11.92 17.86
C ASP A 135 6.05 12.12 17.36
N ALA A 136 6.75 11.03 17.03
CA ALA A 136 8.07 11.09 16.40
C ALA A 136 8.04 11.80 15.02
N ASN A 137 6.97 11.66 14.23
CA ASN A 137 6.81 12.42 12.99
C ASN A 137 6.46 13.88 13.28
N LEU A 138 5.49 14.14 14.16
CA LEU A 138 5.07 15.50 14.51
C LEU A 138 6.23 16.31 15.12
N ARG A 139 7.08 15.70 15.93
CA ARG A 139 8.29 16.33 16.50
C ARG A 139 9.29 16.78 15.45
N GLN A 140 9.27 16.16 14.28
CA GLN A 140 10.08 16.53 13.13
C GLN A 140 9.39 17.55 12.20
N GLY A 141 8.18 18.03 12.52
CA GLY A 141 7.37 18.88 11.65
C GLY A 141 6.82 18.14 10.41
N LEU A 142 6.69 16.81 10.49
CA LEU A 142 6.28 15.96 9.37
C LEU A 142 4.82 15.52 9.52
N PRO A 143 4.13 15.24 8.40
CA PRO A 143 2.80 14.67 8.43
C PRO A 143 2.80 13.28 9.05
N VAL A 144 1.69 12.89 9.64
CA VAL A 144 1.48 11.56 10.22
C VAL A 144 1.51 10.48 9.12
N ASP A 145 0.89 10.78 7.98
CA ASP A 145 0.85 9.90 6.80
C ASP A 145 0.64 10.78 5.56
N SER A 146 1.56 10.73 4.60
CA SER A 146 1.50 11.46 3.34
C SER A 146 1.35 10.55 2.12
N ARG A 147 1.08 9.26 2.34
CA ARG A 147 0.86 8.32 1.24
C ARG A 147 -0.48 8.59 0.58
N ASP A 148 -0.50 8.44 -0.73
CA ASP A 148 -1.72 8.27 -1.51
C ASP A 148 -1.68 6.91 -2.21
N TYR A 149 -2.85 6.43 -2.60
CA TYR A 149 -2.98 5.11 -3.24
C TYR A 149 -3.45 5.20 -4.69
N PHE A 150 -3.52 6.42 -5.23
CA PHE A 150 -3.95 6.69 -6.60
C PHE A 150 -3.09 5.93 -7.64
N LEU A 151 -1.76 5.90 -7.43
CA LEU A 151 -0.87 5.14 -8.30
C LEU A 151 -1.17 3.63 -8.27
N GLY A 152 -1.49 3.09 -7.10
CA GLY A 152 -1.92 1.70 -6.96
C GLY A 152 -3.18 1.39 -7.78
N ALA A 153 -4.17 2.28 -7.69
CA ALA A 153 -5.40 2.16 -8.49
C ALA A 153 -5.12 2.25 -10.00
N LYS A 154 -4.25 3.15 -10.43
CA LYS A 154 -3.87 3.27 -11.86
C LYS A 154 -3.12 2.05 -12.39
N ILE A 155 -2.31 1.40 -11.57
CA ILE A 155 -1.68 0.12 -11.91
C ILE A 155 -2.73 -0.98 -12.07
N LEU A 156 -3.71 -1.05 -11.17
CA LEU A 156 -4.81 -2.00 -11.28
C LEU A 156 -5.67 -1.75 -12.52
N GLU A 157 -5.98 -0.48 -12.84
CA GLU A 157 -6.67 -0.09 -14.07
C GLU A 157 -5.92 -0.55 -15.33
N ASP A 158 -4.59 -0.37 -15.39
CA ASP A 158 -3.75 -0.84 -16.51
C ASP A 158 -3.72 -2.38 -16.64
N LEU A 159 -3.93 -3.10 -15.52
CA LEU A 159 -4.09 -4.56 -15.50
C LEU A 159 -5.52 -5.02 -15.83
N GLY A 160 -6.45 -4.09 -16.09
CA GLY A 160 -7.86 -4.39 -16.37
C GLY A 160 -8.70 -4.67 -15.13
N ILE A 161 -8.19 -4.38 -13.93
CA ILE A 161 -8.86 -4.68 -12.66
C ILE A 161 -9.59 -3.44 -12.14
N ASN A 162 -10.90 -3.52 -12.03
CA ASN A 162 -11.77 -2.46 -11.50
C ASN A 162 -12.52 -2.86 -10.21
N LYS A 163 -12.49 -4.16 -9.84
CA LYS A 163 -13.03 -4.68 -8.59
C LYS A 163 -12.00 -5.56 -7.91
N VAL A 164 -11.90 -5.49 -6.58
CA VAL A 164 -10.89 -6.25 -5.83
C VAL A 164 -11.40 -6.76 -4.49
N ARG A 165 -10.84 -7.89 -4.04
CA ARG A 165 -10.80 -8.28 -2.63
C ARG A 165 -9.46 -7.79 -2.07
N LEU A 166 -9.49 -6.80 -1.17
CA LEU A 166 -8.28 -6.09 -0.76
C LEU A 166 -7.70 -6.65 0.54
N LEU A 167 -6.48 -7.20 0.47
CA LEU A 167 -5.69 -7.61 1.64
C LEU A 167 -5.18 -6.39 2.40
N THR A 168 -5.90 -5.96 3.44
CA THR A 168 -5.51 -4.80 4.24
C THR A 168 -6.19 -4.74 5.60
N ASN A 169 -5.51 -4.14 6.58
CA ASN A 169 -6.09 -3.70 7.86
C ASN A 169 -6.20 -2.17 7.93
N ASN A 170 -5.81 -1.45 6.87
CA ASN A 170 -5.82 0.00 6.82
C ASN A 170 -7.02 0.52 6.00
N PRO A 171 -8.06 1.11 6.64
CA PRO A 171 -9.22 1.66 5.92
C PRO A 171 -8.85 2.74 4.89
N LYS A 172 -7.79 3.50 5.12
CA LYS A 172 -7.34 4.54 4.16
C LYS A 172 -6.91 3.95 2.82
N LYS A 173 -6.43 2.68 2.78
CA LYS A 173 -6.11 2.02 1.51
C LYS A 173 -7.37 1.70 0.72
N GLN A 174 -8.41 1.21 1.40
CA GLN A 174 -9.71 0.99 0.78
C GLN A 174 -10.26 2.30 0.23
N MET A 175 -10.41 3.32 1.09
CA MET A 175 -10.91 4.65 0.67
C MET A 175 -10.14 5.22 -0.52
N GLY A 176 -8.80 5.12 -0.52
CA GLY A 176 -7.97 5.65 -1.60
C GLY A 176 -8.13 4.89 -2.93
N LEU A 177 -8.43 3.60 -2.91
CA LEU A 177 -8.77 2.83 -4.11
C LEU A 177 -10.18 3.17 -4.60
N ASP A 178 -11.18 3.19 -3.71
CA ASP A 178 -12.57 3.55 -4.03
C ASP A 178 -12.65 4.96 -4.64
N GLU A 179 -11.98 5.95 -4.06
CA GLU A 179 -11.89 7.32 -4.57
C GLU A 179 -11.22 7.40 -5.95
N ALA A 180 -10.30 6.49 -6.23
CA ALA A 180 -9.61 6.40 -7.52
C ALA A 180 -10.33 5.52 -8.56
N GLY A 181 -11.50 4.97 -8.23
CA GLY A 181 -12.38 4.23 -9.15
C GLY A 181 -12.18 2.72 -9.18
N VAL A 182 -11.45 2.15 -8.22
CA VAL A 182 -11.35 0.69 -8.02
C VAL A 182 -12.27 0.29 -6.87
N ASP A 183 -13.29 -0.51 -7.15
CA ASP A 183 -14.30 -0.99 -6.20
C ASP A 183 -13.70 -2.07 -5.27
N VAL A 184 -13.65 -1.79 -3.98
CA VAL A 184 -13.21 -2.75 -2.97
C VAL A 184 -14.41 -3.53 -2.44
N VAL A 185 -14.77 -4.63 -3.12
CA VAL A 185 -15.94 -5.45 -2.79
C VAL A 185 -15.82 -6.15 -1.43
N THR A 186 -14.59 -6.44 -1.00
CA THR A 186 -14.33 -7.08 0.30
C THR A 186 -12.95 -6.68 0.83
N ARG A 187 -12.90 -6.30 2.10
CA ARG A 187 -11.65 -6.20 2.85
C ARG A 187 -11.29 -7.56 3.43
N VAL A 188 -10.14 -8.08 3.04
CA VAL A 188 -9.57 -9.31 3.59
C VAL A 188 -8.51 -8.93 4.65
N PRO A 189 -8.65 -9.34 5.91
CA PRO A 189 -7.66 -9.07 6.95
C PRO A 189 -6.29 -9.65 6.57
N LEU A 190 -5.23 -8.93 6.89
CA LEU A 190 -3.85 -9.39 6.76
C LEU A 190 -3.11 -9.10 8.07
N GLU A 191 -3.21 -10.04 8.99
CA GLU A 191 -2.61 -9.91 10.32
C GLU A 191 -1.40 -10.83 10.44
N THR A 192 -0.39 -10.34 11.10
CA THR A 192 0.81 -11.11 11.43
C THR A 192 0.96 -11.14 12.95
N PRO A 193 1.46 -12.23 13.52
CA PRO A 193 1.67 -12.30 14.96
C PRO A 193 2.52 -11.12 15.44
N PRO A 194 2.13 -10.45 16.53
CA PRO A 194 2.96 -9.41 17.12
C PRO A 194 4.24 -10.01 17.71
N THR A 195 5.31 -9.23 17.68
CA THR A 195 6.55 -9.52 18.39
C THR A 195 6.72 -8.53 19.54
N GLU A 196 7.60 -8.82 20.48
CA GLU A 196 7.93 -7.89 21.57
C GLU A 196 8.33 -6.51 21.00
N GLU A 197 9.17 -6.49 19.97
CA GLU A 197 9.71 -5.28 19.34
C GLU A 197 8.66 -4.45 18.61
N ASN A 198 7.65 -5.06 17.97
CA ASN A 198 6.64 -4.32 17.18
C ASN A 198 5.31 -4.11 17.91
N SER A 199 5.11 -4.66 19.08
CA SER A 199 3.85 -4.60 19.84
C SER A 199 3.37 -3.15 20.02
N ARG A 200 4.25 -2.26 20.49
CA ARG A 200 3.94 -0.83 20.65
C ARG A 200 3.59 -0.14 19.33
N TYR A 201 4.27 -0.51 18.26
CA TYR A 201 3.99 0.02 16.91
C TYR A 201 2.60 -0.43 16.41
N LEU A 202 2.24 -1.71 16.59
CA LEU A 202 0.92 -2.24 16.22
C LEU A 202 -0.20 -1.59 17.06
N GLN A 203 0.04 -1.37 18.35
CA GLN A 203 -0.91 -0.67 19.20
C GLN A 203 -1.14 0.78 18.75
N THR A 204 -0.09 1.49 18.32
CA THR A 204 -0.23 2.82 17.74
C THR A 204 -1.00 2.80 16.42
N LYS A 205 -0.81 1.78 15.58
CA LYS A 205 -1.63 1.58 14.37
C LYS A 205 -3.11 1.43 14.71
N LYS A 206 -3.44 0.62 15.73
CA LYS A 206 -4.82 0.42 16.18
C LYS A 206 -5.43 1.71 16.74
N ASN A 207 -4.75 2.31 17.72
CA ASN A 207 -5.33 3.37 18.54
C ASN A 207 -5.30 4.76 17.88
N ARG A 208 -4.28 5.05 17.07
CA ARG A 208 -4.04 6.40 16.52
C ARG A 208 -4.18 6.49 14.99
N LEU A 209 -4.10 5.38 14.28
CA LEU A 209 -4.12 5.37 12.81
C LEU A 209 -5.35 4.67 12.23
N GLY A 210 -6.27 4.19 13.09
CA GLY A 210 -7.54 3.60 12.67
C GLY A 210 -7.43 2.25 11.98
N HIS A 211 -6.32 1.52 12.18
CA HIS A 211 -6.20 0.17 11.64
C HIS A 211 -7.16 -0.79 12.34
N ILE A 212 -7.76 -1.69 11.57
CA ILE A 212 -8.73 -2.69 12.04
C ILE A 212 -8.00 -4.01 12.22
N PHE A 213 -7.94 -4.48 13.46
CA PHE A 213 -7.40 -5.79 13.85
C PHE A 213 -8.51 -6.63 14.47
N SER A 214 -8.42 -7.96 14.34
CA SER A 214 -9.46 -8.89 14.80
C SER A 214 -9.59 -9.01 16.32
N SER A 215 -8.68 -8.43 17.10
CA SER A 215 -8.80 -8.29 18.60
C SER A 215 -7.52 -7.71 19.19
#